data_a7774a3d5871ae4feb4539096851e0ca
#
_entry.id   a7774a3d5871ae4feb4539096851e0ca
#
_cell.length_a   1.000
_cell.length_b   1.000
_cell.length_c   1.000
_cell.angle_alpha   90.00
_cell.angle_beta   90.00
_cell.angle_gamma   90.00
#
_symmetry.space_group_name_H-M   'P 1'
#
loop_
_entity.id
_entity.type
_entity.pdbx_description
1 polymer ?
#
loop_
_entity_poly.entity_id
_entity_poly.type
_entity_poly.pdbx_seq_one_letter_code
_entity_poly.pdbx_strand_id
1 'polypeptide(L)'
;RGTVEIVVTFVASSEEPVVLPFVDVAAEDWYGDAVAEVYARGLMTGTAEDTFAPELAATRGMVVSILHRLAGSPTVNAEVFADVAIDDWYGQAVAWAANEGIASGTNAETFSPNAAVTREQLAALLCNFVAQQGMDTTARSDLSNFDDAAAVSDWAQDAVSWAHAEGLLAGTSATTLSPQGEATRAQLAAMLVRFSDYLENAA
;
A
#
# COMPACT_ATOMS: atom_id res chain seq x y z
N ARG A 1 -0.20 3.08 28.76
CA ARG A 1 -0.25 3.06 27.30
C ARG A 1 -1.72 2.87 26.96
N GLY A 2 -2.39 3.93 26.47
CA GLY A 2 -3.78 3.84 26.02
C GLY A 2 -3.79 3.15 24.65
N THR A 3 -4.59 2.11 24.49
CA THR A 3 -4.94 1.53 23.20
C THR A 3 -5.74 2.59 22.46
N VAL A 4 -5.20 3.12 21.36
CA VAL A 4 -5.95 3.96 20.44
C VAL A 4 -6.75 2.98 19.57
N GLU A 5 -8.05 2.90 19.83
CA GLU A 5 -8.96 2.15 18.99
C GLU A 5 -9.16 2.98 17.70
N ILE A 6 -8.50 2.58 16.62
CA ILE A 6 -8.69 3.22 15.31
C ILE A 6 -9.94 2.60 14.71
N VAL A 7 -11.03 3.35 14.72
CA VAL A 7 -12.26 2.97 14.01
C VAL A 7 -12.06 3.34 12.54
N VAL A 8 -11.73 2.36 11.72
CA VAL A 8 -11.72 2.52 10.26
C VAL A 8 -13.18 2.58 9.81
N THR A 9 -13.69 3.78 9.57
CA THR A 9 -15.07 3.96 9.08
C THR A 9 -15.02 3.97 7.55
N PHE A 10 -15.32 2.84 6.94
CA PHE A 10 -15.57 2.77 5.51
C PHE A 10 -16.98 3.25 5.21
N VAL A 11 -17.11 4.16 4.25
CA VAL A 11 -18.42 4.52 3.69
C VAL A 11 -18.81 3.35 2.79
N ALA A 12 -19.95 2.72 3.07
CA ALA A 12 -20.47 1.65 2.22
C ALA A 12 -20.55 2.13 0.76
N SER A 13 -20.08 1.29 -0.17
CA SER A 13 -20.19 1.53 -1.61
C SER A 13 -21.63 1.90 -1.96
N SER A 14 -21.84 3.08 -2.55
CA SER A 14 -23.13 3.45 -3.11
C SER A 14 -23.39 2.54 -4.31
N GLU A 15 -24.60 2.01 -4.48
CA GLU A 15 -25.02 1.15 -5.60
C GLU A 15 -24.97 1.87 -6.98
N GLU A 16 -24.62 3.14 -7.00
CA GLU A 16 -24.44 3.91 -8.23
C GLU A 16 -23.03 3.69 -8.79
N PRO A 17 -22.88 3.40 -10.11
CA PRO A 17 -21.57 3.21 -10.71
C PRO A 17 -20.74 4.49 -10.55
N VAL A 18 -19.54 4.35 -10.00
CA VAL A 18 -18.62 5.48 -9.85
C VAL A 18 -18.16 5.94 -11.22
N VAL A 19 -18.50 7.16 -11.59
CA VAL A 19 -18.00 7.76 -12.83
C VAL A 19 -16.59 8.28 -12.56
N LEU A 20 -15.60 7.62 -13.15
CA LEU A 20 -14.21 8.06 -13.08
C LEU A 20 -14.00 9.29 -13.97
N PRO A 21 -13.25 10.30 -13.50
CA PRO A 21 -12.87 11.43 -14.33
C PRO A 21 -11.70 11.11 -15.29
N PHE A 22 -11.11 9.91 -15.19
CA PHE A 22 -9.85 9.56 -15.83
C PHE A 22 -10.08 9.01 -17.24
N VAL A 23 -9.44 9.62 -18.25
CA VAL A 23 -9.54 9.20 -19.65
C VAL A 23 -8.62 8.01 -19.98
N ASP A 24 -7.68 7.69 -19.11
CA ASP A 24 -6.71 6.62 -19.24
C ASP A 24 -7.06 5.34 -18.45
N VAL A 25 -8.31 5.24 -17.98
CA VAL A 25 -8.87 4.06 -17.30
C VAL A 25 -10.18 3.68 -17.96
N ALA A 26 -10.21 2.53 -18.63
CA ALA A 26 -11.43 1.95 -19.18
C ALA A 26 -12.04 0.94 -18.18
N ALA A 27 -13.36 0.78 -18.24
CA ALA A 27 -14.06 -0.19 -17.38
C ALA A 27 -13.63 -1.64 -17.66
N GLU A 28 -13.20 -1.92 -18.89
CA GLU A 28 -12.74 -3.24 -19.34
C GLU A 28 -11.28 -3.54 -18.97
N ASP A 29 -10.54 -2.55 -18.48
CA ASP A 29 -9.19 -2.77 -17.99
C ASP A 29 -9.22 -3.67 -16.75
N TRP A 30 -8.23 -4.57 -16.62
CA TRP A 30 -8.17 -5.50 -15.49
C TRP A 30 -8.13 -4.79 -14.11
N TYR A 31 -7.76 -3.52 -14.11
CA TYR A 31 -7.70 -2.65 -12.92
C TYR A 31 -8.87 -1.66 -12.84
N GLY A 32 -9.76 -1.61 -13.82
CA GLY A 32 -10.82 -0.60 -13.93
C GLY A 32 -11.68 -0.53 -12.67
N ASP A 33 -12.22 -1.66 -12.24
CA ASP A 33 -13.03 -1.77 -11.01
C ASP A 33 -12.22 -1.38 -9.77
N ALA A 34 -10.95 -1.82 -9.69
CA ALA A 34 -10.11 -1.49 -8.54
C ALA A 34 -9.79 0.01 -8.46
N VAL A 35 -9.56 0.66 -9.60
CA VAL A 35 -9.36 2.11 -9.65
C VAL A 35 -10.62 2.86 -9.23
N ALA A 36 -11.80 2.42 -9.70
CA ALA A 36 -13.08 2.99 -9.30
C ALA A 36 -13.29 2.90 -7.80
N GLU A 37 -13.01 1.74 -7.21
CA GLU A 37 -13.15 1.48 -5.77
C GLU A 37 -12.21 2.33 -4.92
N VAL A 38 -10.90 2.35 -5.23
CA VAL A 38 -9.93 3.16 -4.46
C VAL A 38 -10.17 4.66 -4.62
N TYR A 39 -10.71 5.08 -5.77
CA TYR A 39 -11.11 6.46 -5.99
C TYR A 39 -12.35 6.82 -5.16
N ALA A 40 -13.39 5.98 -5.19
CA ALA A 40 -14.61 6.18 -4.40
C ALA A 40 -14.34 6.22 -2.90
N ARG A 41 -13.45 5.37 -2.41
CA ARG A 41 -13.00 5.35 -1.01
C ARG A 41 -12.02 6.48 -0.65
N GLY A 42 -11.60 7.31 -1.60
CA GLY A 42 -10.63 8.39 -1.38
C GLY A 42 -9.21 7.91 -1.06
N LEU A 43 -8.90 6.65 -1.32
CA LEU A 43 -7.58 6.07 -1.06
C LEU A 43 -6.55 6.53 -2.09
N MET A 44 -6.96 6.58 -3.35
CA MET A 44 -6.12 7.08 -4.44
C MET A 44 -6.87 8.13 -5.26
N THR A 45 -6.12 9.08 -5.80
CA THR A 45 -6.60 10.12 -6.72
C THR A 45 -5.79 10.06 -8.02
N GLY A 46 -6.21 10.83 -9.02
CA GLY A 46 -5.43 11.01 -10.25
C GLY A 46 -4.08 11.68 -9.99
N THR A 47 -3.19 11.55 -10.95
CA THR A 47 -1.93 12.34 -11.04
C THR A 47 -2.19 13.70 -11.67
N ALA A 48 -3.32 13.83 -12.40
CA ALA A 48 -3.88 15.05 -12.92
C ALA A 48 -5.42 14.98 -12.83
N GLU A 49 -6.11 16.03 -13.26
CA GLU A 49 -7.57 16.13 -13.18
C GLU A 49 -8.29 14.99 -13.92
N ASP A 50 -7.76 14.61 -15.08
CA ASP A 50 -8.33 13.60 -15.98
C ASP A 50 -7.43 12.37 -16.19
N THR A 51 -6.38 12.21 -15.39
CA THR A 51 -5.36 11.17 -15.62
C THR A 51 -5.08 10.42 -14.31
N PHE A 52 -5.23 9.09 -14.32
CA PHE A 52 -4.86 8.22 -13.21
C PHE A 52 -3.41 7.77 -13.29
N ALA A 53 -2.87 7.58 -14.50
CA ALA A 53 -1.56 7.02 -14.81
C ALA A 53 -1.36 5.59 -14.24
N PRO A 54 -2.17 4.59 -14.69
CA PRO A 54 -2.17 3.22 -14.12
C PRO A 54 -0.82 2.51 -14.22
N GLU A 55 -0.06 2.75 -15.29
CA GLU A 55 1.24 2.13 -15.53
C GLU A 55 2.41 2.85 -14.85
N LEU A 56 2.18 4.03 -14.29
CA LEU A 56 3.23 4.74 -13.54
C LEU A 56 3.59 3.95 -12.29
N ALA A 57 4.88 3.85 -11.98
CA ALA A 57 5.34 3.24 -10.74
C ALA A 57 4.77 3.99 -9.52
N ALA A 58 4.21 3.25 -8.58
CA ALA A 58 3.82 3.80 -7.29
C ALA A 58 5.06 4.16 -6.48
N THR A 59 5.02 5.29 -5.78
CA THR A 59 6.15 5.72 -4.96
C THR A 59 5.96 5.33 -3.49
N ARG A 60 7.07 5.25 -2.77
CA ARG A 60 7.09 4.98 -1.32
C ARG A 60 6.25 6.01 -0.56
N GLY A 61 6.36 7.29 -0.92
CA GLY A 61 5.55 8.36 -0.35
C GLY A 61 4.05 8.19 -0.59
N MET A 62 3.64 7.71 -1.78
CA MET A 62 2.23 7.40 -2.07
C MET A 62 1.68 6.34 -1.12
N VAL A 63 2.42 5.22 -0.96
CA VAL A 63 1.95 4.11 -0.12
C VAL A 63 1.79 4.53 1.33
N VAL A 64 2.80 5.17 1.94
CA VAL A 64 2.69 5.60 3.34
C VAL A 64 1.61 6.66 3.54
N SER A 65 1.34 7.51 2.54
CA SER A 65 0.25 8.50 2.61
C SER A 65 -1.13 7.84 2.59
N ILE A 66 -1.29 6.73 1.86
CA ILE A 66 -2.53 5.95 1.87
C ILE A 66 -2.71 5.26 3.23
N LEU A 67 -1.67 4.61 3.76
CA LEU A 67 -1.72 3.97 5.09
C LEU A 67 -2.00 4.99 6.20
N HIS A 68 -1.42 6.18 6.11
CA HIS A 68 -1.69 7.27 7.03
C HIS A 68 -3.16 7.72 7.02
N ARG A 69 -3.79 7.80 5.83
CA ARG A 69 -5.22 8.09 5.72
C ARG A 69 -6.07 6.97 6.32
N LEU A 70 -5.73 5.70 6.05
CA LEU A 70 -6.41 4.55 6.65
C LEU A 70 -6.32 4.56 8.19
N ALA A 71 -5.22 5.10 8.75
CA ALA A 71 -5.05 5.28 10.19
C ALA A 71 -5.74 6.54 10.75
N GLY A 72 -6.54 7.26 9.96
CA GLY A 72 -7.24 8.47 10.40
C GLY A 72 -6.37 9.73 10.41
N SER A 73 -5.26 9.73 9.67
CA SER A 73 -4.36 10.88 9.49
C SER A 73 -3.82 11.48 10.81
N PRO A 74 -3.21 10.69 11.68
CA PRO A 74 -2.69 11.18 12.96
C PRO A 74 -1.57 12.22 12.75
N THR A 75 -1.63 13.34 13.48
CA THR A 75 -0.65 14.42 13.36
C THR A 75 0.66 14.05 14.08
N VAL A 76 1.79 14.26 13.41
CA VAL A 76 3.13 14.08 13.95
C VAL A 76 3.94 15.37 13.78
N ASN A 77 4.65 15.80 14.82
CA ASN A 77 5.39 17.06 14.84
C ASN A 77 6.92 16.87 14.84
N ALA A 78 7.40 15.85 14.15
CA ALA A 78 8.84 15.56 14.07
C ALA A 78 9.25 15.24 12.62
N GLU A 79 10.30 15.89 12.16
CA GLU A 79 11.01 15.46 10.95
C GLU A 79 11.92 14.28 11.33
N VAL A 80 11.90 13.23 10.51
CA VAL A 80 12.63 11.99 10.77
C VAL A 80 13.75 11.76 9.75
N PHE A 81 13.58 12.26 8.52
CA PHE A 81 14.52 12.07 7.41
C PHE A 81 14.90 13.42 6.78
N ALA A 82 16.15 13.55 6.37
CA ALA A 82 16.69 14.79 5.82
C ALA A 82 16.11 15.16 4.44
N ASP A 83 15.55 14.17 3.72
CA ASP A 83 14.93 14.33 2.40
C ASP A 83 13.39 14.48 2.46
N VAL A 84 12.83 14.70 3.64
CA VAL A 84 11.38 14.83 3.86
C VAL A 84 11.10 16.03 4.74
N ALA A 85 10.54 17.10 4.17
CA ALA A 85 10.02 18.20 4.96
C ALA A 85 8.61 17.85 5.49
N ILE A 86 8.30 18.30 6.71
CA ILE A 86 7.00 18.01 7.32
C ILE A 86 5.84 18.61 6.53
N ASP A 87 6.08 19.70 5.81
CA ASP A 87 5.10 20.38 4.96
C ASP A 87 4.97 19.77 3.56
N ASP A 88 5.79 18.78 3.20
CA ASP A 88 5.58 18.00 1.98
C ASP A 88 4.25 17.25 2.08
N TRP A 89 3.59 16.98 0.94
CA TRP A 89 2.30 16.29 0.90
C TRP A 89 2.34 14.88 1.53
N TYR A 90 3.51 14.28 1.60
CA TYR A 90 3.78 13.00 2.28
C TYR A 90 4.46 13.18 3.65
N GLY A 91 4.83 14.39 4.04
CA GLY A 91 5.69 14.64 5.20
C GLY A 91 5.13 14.07 6.50
N GLN A 92 3.88 14.38 6.82
CA GLN A 92 3.18 13.85 7.98
C GLN A 92 3.08 12.33 7.95
N ALA A 93 2.78 11.76 6.77
CA ALA A 93 2.63 10.32 6.61
C ALA A 93 3.96 9.58 6.80
N VAL A 94 5.05 10.12 6.25
CA VAL A 94 6.40 9.53 6.41
C VAL A 94 6.83 9.60 7.87
N ALA A 95 6.67 10.74 8.53
CA ALA A 95 7.02 10.91 9.94
C ALA A 95 6.22 9.94 10.84
N TRP A 96 4.91 9.83 10.59
CA TRP A 96 4.05 8.88 11.30
C TRP A 96 4.48 7.43 11.07
N ALA A 97 4.65 7.01 9.80
CA ALA A 97 4.99 5.63 9.46
C ALA A 97 6.35 5.21 10.06
N ALA A 98 7.31 6.13 10.12
CA ALA A 98 8.60 5.88 10.77
C ALA A 98 8.46 5.75 12.30
N ASN A 99 7.70 6.61 12.95
CA ASN A 99 7.49 6.58 14.40
C ASN A 99 6.73 5.33 14.87
N GLU A 100 5.78 4.86 14.06
CA GLU A 100 5.01 3.64 14.34
C GLU A 100 5.72 2.35 13.90
N GLY A 101 6.91 2.47 13.29
CA GLY A 101 7.66 1.30 12.79
C GLY A 101 7.07 0.63 11.57
N ILE A 102 6.14 1.31 10.86
CA ILE A 102 5.50 0.80 9.64
C ILE A 102 6.48 0.87 8.46
N ALA A 103 7.23 1.95 8.37
CA ALA A 103 8.19 2.19 7.29
C ALA A 103 9.55 2.61 7.84
N SER A 104 10.61 2.12 7.21
CA SER A 104 11.99 2.56 7.48
C SER A 104 12.53 3.38 6.30
N GLY A 105 13.57 4.17 6.54
CA GLY A 105 14.32 4.82 5.48
C GLY A 105 15.02 3.82 4.55
N THR A 106 15.44 4.29 3.39
CA THR A 106 16.36 3.54 2.50
C THR A 106 17.78 3.51 3.09
N ASN A 107 18.06 4.45 3.99
CA ASN A 107 19.20 4.45 4.90
C ASN A 107 18.83 5.24 6.18
N ALA A 108 19.81 5.47 7.07
CA ALA A 108 19.57 6.14 8.34
C ALA A 108 19.08 7.60 8.22
N GLU A 109 19.37 8.28 7.11
CA GLU A 109 19.12 9.72 6.93
C GLU A 109 18.04 10.02 5.88
N THR A 110 17.73 9.06 4.97
CA THR A 110 16.81 9.30 3.84
C THR A 110 15.69 8.28 3.78
N PHE A 111 14.50 8.75 3.46
CA PHE A 111 13.32 7.93 3.22
C PHE A 111 13.16 7.56 1.74
N SER A 112 13.60 8.43 0.84
CA SER A 112 13.42 8.33 -0.61
C SER A 112 11.93 8.29 -1.02
N PRO A 113 11.13 9.32 -0.68
CA PRO A 113 9.66 9.31 -0.86
C PRO A 113 9.22 9.18 -2.32
N ASN A 114 10.05 9.68 -3.25
CA ASN A 114 9.77 9.65 -4.69
C ASN A 114 10.35 8.41 -5.40
N ALA A 115 11.07 7.54 -4.68
CA ALA A 115 11.52 6.28 -5.25
C ALA A 115 10.33 5.33 -5.47
N ALA A 116 10.37 4.58 -6.57
CA ALA A 116 9.40 3.52 -6.82
C ALA A 116 9.44 2.49 -5.69
N VAL A 117 8.27 2.00 -5.30
CA VAL A 117 8.14 0.94 -4.31
C VAL A 117 8.22 -0.42 -5.01
N THR A 118 9.06 -1.32 -4.51
CA THR A 118 9.07 -2.70 -5.00
C THR A 118 7.90 -3.49 -4.39
N ARG A 119 7.54 -4.59 -5.04
CA ARG A 119 6.43 -5.44 -4.60
C ARG A 119 6.68 -6.06 -3.22
N GLU A 120 7.92 -6.44 -2.90
CA GLU A 120 8.28 -6.90 -1.55
C GLU A 120 8.24 -5.77 -0.51
N GLN A 121 8.66 -4.54 -0.88
CA GLN A 121 8.53 -3.38 0.00
C GLN A 121 7.06 -3.05 0.28
N LEU A 122 6.20 -3.14 -0.74
CA LEU A 122 4.77 -2.93 -0.57
C LEU A 122 4.18 -3.96 0.39
N ALA A 123 4.50 -5.25 0.21
CA ALA A 123 4.06 -6.31 1.14
C ALA A 123 4.52 -6.04 2.58
N ALA A 124 5.77 -5.59 2.76
CA ALA A 124 6.31 -5.27 4.09
C ALA A 124 5.57 -4.08 4.73
N LEU A 125 5.28 -3.02 3.98
CA LEU A 125 4.54 -1.86 4.47
C LEU A 125 3.12 -2.25 4.95
N LEU A 126 2.42 -3.09 4.20
CA LEU A 126 1.08 -3.59 4.58
C LEU A 126 1.15 -4.49 5.81
N CYS A 127 2.11 -5.43 5.86
CA CYS A 127 2.31 -6.33 6.98
C CYS A 127 2.62 -5.57 8.28
N ASN A 128 3.54 -4.60 8.21
CA ASN A 128 3.90 -3.77 9.36
C ASN A 128 2.72 -2.91 9.84
N PHE A 129 1.92 -2.39 8.91
CA PHE A 129 0.69 -1.66 9.26
C PHE A 129 -0.27 -2.54 10.04
N VAL A 130 -0.54 -3.76 9.58
CA VAL A 130 -1.44 -4.72 10.24
C VAL A 130 -0.89 -5.10 11.63
N ALA A 131 0.41 -5.39 11.71
CA ALA A 131 1.06 -5.70 12.99
C ALA A 131 0.98 -4.54 13.99
N GLN A 132 1.13 -3.31 13.52
CA GLN A 132 1.01 -2.09 14.33
C GLN A 132 -0.42 -1.93 14.89
N GLN A 133 -1.45 -2.34 14.15
CA GLN A 133 -2.83 -2.38 14.63
C GLN A 133 -3.09 -3.51 15.65
N GLY A 134 -2.10 -4.35 15.95
CA GLY A 134 -2.22 -5.49 16.86
C GLY A 134 -2.93 -6.70 16.26
N MET A 135 -3.09 -6.72 14.93
CA MET A 135 -3.70 -7.84 14.20
C MET A 135 -2.69 -8.95 13.91
N ASP A 136 -3.20 -10.15 13.63
CA ASP A 136 -2.36 -11.33 13.37
C ASP A 136 -1.69 -11.25 11.99
N THR A 137 -0.38 -11.40 11.96
CA THR A 137 0.44 -11.48 10.74
C THR A 137 1.23 -12.79 10.67
N THR A 138 0.76 -13.85 11.32
CA THR A 138 1.46 -15.15 11.39
C THR A 138 1.15 -16.09 10.24
N ALA A 139 0.10 -15.83 9.44
CA ALA A 139 -0.21 -16.62 8.25
C ALA A 139 0.99 -16.68 7.31
N ARG A 140 1.23 -17.85 6.73
CA ARG A 140 2.34 -18.08 5.78
C ARG A 140 1.87 -18.97 4.65
N SER A 141 2.32 -18.67 3.44
CA SER A 141 2.16 -19.51 2.27
C SER A 141 3.50 -20.05 1.80
N ASP A 142 3.45 -21.19 1.14
CA ASP A 142 4.61 -21.74 0.43
C ASP A 142 4.78 -20.98 -0.89
N LEU A 143 5.93 -20.32 -1.05
CA LEU A 143 6.29 -19.56 -2.25
C LEU A 143 7.11 -20.41 -3.25
N SER A 144 7.38 -21.69 -2.96
CA SER A 144 8.24 -22.57 -3.77
C SER A 144 7.73 -22.80 -5.20
N ASN A 145 6.46 -22.50 -5.47
CA ASN A 145 5.87 -22.57 -6.82
C ASN A 145 6.31 -21.40 -7.73
N PHE A 146 6.95 -20.37 -7.18
CA PHE A 146 7.46 -19.26 -7.96
C PHE A 146 8.94 -19.46 -8.28
N ASP A 147 9.28 -19.40 -9.56
CA ASP A 147 10.64 -19.61 -10.07
C ASP A 147 11.64 -18.56 -9.48
N ASP A 148 11.13 -17.40 -9.11
CA ASP A 148 11.89 -16.28 -8.56
C ASP A 148 11.70 -16.08 -7.05
N ALA A 149 11.16 -17.07 -6.32
CA ALA A 149 10.97 -16.98 -4.86
C ALA A 149 12.29 -16.67 -4.11
N ALA A 150 13.42 -17.20 -4.61
CA ALA A 150 14.74 -16.94 -4.03
C ALA A 150 15.22 -15.48 -4.21
N ALA A 151 14.56 -14.69 -5.04
CA ALA A 151 14.83 -13.26 -5.19
C ALA A 151 14.16 -12.38 -4.13
N VAL A 152 13.28 -12.94 -3.28
CA VAL A 152 12.74 -12.25 -2.11
C VAL A 152 13.87 -11.98 -1.12
N SER A 153 14.05 -10.71 -0.74
CA SER A 153 15.05 -10.33 0.25
C SER A 153 14.78 -10.98 1.61
N ASP A 154 15.82 -11.38 2.34
CA ASP A 154 15.70 -12.03 3.64
C ASP A 154 14.79 -11.26 4.61
N TRP A 155 14.89 -9.93 4.63
CA TRP A 155 14.07 -9.06 5.48
C TRP A 155 12.59 -9.02 5.08
N ALA A 156 12.25 -9.38 3.85
CA ALA A 156 10.88 -9.32 3.30
C ALA A 156 10.17 -10.68 3.27
N GLN A 157 10.88 -11.79 3.52
CA GLN A 157 10.34 -13.14 3.35
C GLN A 157 9.05 -13.37 4.13
N ASP A 158 9.03 -12.99 5.41
CA ASP A 158 7.85 -13.14 6.25
C ASP A 158 6.66 -12.32 5.75
N ALA A 159 6.90 -11.06 5.37
CA ALA A 159 5.86 -10.16 4.89
C ALA A 159 5.31 -10.57 3.52
N VAL A 160 6.16 -11.02 2.60
CA VAL A 160 5.76 -11.51 1.29
C VAL A 160 4.97 -12.80 1.42
N SER A 161 5.41 -13.75 2.26
CA SER A 161 4.71 -14.99 2.52
C SER A 161 3.34 -14.73 3.19
N TRP A 162 3.28 -13.81 4.15
CA TRP A 162 2.02 -13.37 4.76
C TRP A 162 1.09 -12.73 3.73
N ALA A 163 1.56 -11.75 2.97
CA ALA A 163 0.74 -11.05 2.00
C ALA A 163 0.19 -11.98 0.89
N HIS A 164 0.96 -13.01 0.53
CA HIS A 164 0.50 -14.04 -0.41
C HIS A 164 -0.52 -14.99 0.26
N ALA A 165 -0.32 -15.38 1.52
CA ALA A 165 -1.26 -16.23 2.27
C ALA A 165 -2.64 -15.56 2.43
N GLU A 166 -2.65 -14.23 2.68
CA GLU A 166 -3.88 -13.43 2.81
C GLU A 166 -4.47 -12.99 1.45
N GLY A 167 -3.89 -13.43 0.32
CA GLY A 167 -4.37 -13.07 -1.01
C GLY A 167 -4.12 -11.61 -1.41
N LEU A 168 -3.35 -10.85 -0.63
CA LEU A 168 -3.04 -9.45 -0.89
C LEU A 168 -2.03 -9.32 -2.03
N LEU A 169 -1.02 -10.18 -2.06
CA LEU A 169 0.02 -10.22 -3.09
C LEU A 169 -0.15 -11.47 -3.95
N ALA A 170 -0.46 -11.30 -5.22
CA ALA A 170 -0.45 -12.38 -6.21
C ALA A 170 0.83 -12.35 -7.04
N GLY A 171 1.15 -13.45 -7.73
CA GLY A 171 2.20 -13.45 -8.75
C GLY A 171 1.86 -12.51 -9.91
N THR A 172 2.88 -12.07 -10.63
CA THR A 172 2.72 -11.36 -11.92
C THR A 172 2.41 -12.35 -13.05
N SER A 173 2.68 -13.64 -12.82
CA SER A 173 2.26 -14.78 -13.64
C SER A 173 2.01 -15.98 -12.72
N ALA A 174 1.67 -17.14 -13.33
CA ALA A 174 1.48 -18.38 -12.57
C ALA A 174 2.76 -18.85 -11.85
N THR A 175 3.94 -18.48 -12.34
CA THR A 175 5.24 -18.93 -11.80
C THR A 175 6.20 -17.79 -11.44
N THR A 176 5.74 -16.53 -11.52
CA THR A 176 6.60 -15.36 -11.27
C THR A 176 5.99 -14.46 -10.22
N LEU A 177 6.72 -14.19 -9.14
CA LEU A 177 6.31 -13.31 -8.04
C LEU A 177 6.75 -11.86 -8.29
N SER A 178 7.91 -11.66 -8.90
CA SER A 178 8.57 -10.36 -9.17
C SER A 178 8.78 -9.53 -7.89
N PRO A 179 9.42 -10.03 -6.83
CA PRO A 179 9.53 -9.33 -5.56
C PRO A 179 10.27 -8.00 -5.68
N GLN A 180 11.31 -7.94 -6.52
CA GLN A 180 12.11 -6.74 -6.80
C GLN A 180 11.49 -5.84 -7.89
N GLY A 181 10.43 -6.29 -8.55
CA GLY A 181 9.71 -5.50 -9.55
C GLY A 181 9.01 -4.30 -8.90
N GLU A 182 9.01 -3.16 -9.58
CA GLU A 182 8.29 -1.99 -9.17
C GLU A 182 6.77 -2.24 -9.26
N ALA A 183 6.02 -1.84 -8.23
CA ALA A 183 4.57 -1.91 -8.27
C ALA A 183 4.03 -0.72 -9.05
N THR A 184 3.18 -0.96 -10.05
CA THR A 184 2.47 0.12 -10.74
C THR A 184 1.31 0.65 -9.89
N ARG A 185 0.79 1.84 -10.23
CA ARG A 185 -0.37 2.41 -9.56
C ARG A 185 -1.63 1.53 -9.72
N ALA A 186 -1.79 0.88 -10.88
CA ALA A 186 -2.85 -0.10 -11.11
C ALA A 186 -2.71 -1.32 -10.17
N GLN A 187 -1.50 -1.86 -10.02
CA GLN A 187 -1.24 -2.96 -9.10
C GLN A 187 -1.46 -2.55 -7.64
N LEU A 188 -1.05 -1.34 -7.27
CA LEU A 188 -1.32 -0.77 -5.95
C LEU A 188 -2.83 -0.65 -5.70
N ALA A 189 -3.61 -0.13 -6.65
CA ALA A 189 -5.06 -0.03 -6.53
C ALA A 189 -5.72 -1.39 -6.27
N ALA A 190 -5.38 -2.41 -7.09
CA ALA A 190 -5.90 -3.76 -6.92
C ALA A 190 -5.52 -4.40 -5.57
N MET A 191 -4.32 -4.11 -5.06
CA MET A 191 -3.86 -4.58 -3.75
C MET A 191 -4.59 -3.86 -2.61
N LEU A 192 -4.82 -2.56 -2.74
CA LEU A 192 -5.53 -1.77 -1.73
C LEU A 192 -7.00 -2.15 -1.57
N VAL A 193 -7.69 -2.54 -2.65
CA VAL A 193 -9.06 -3.09 -2.54
C VAL A 193 -9.05 -4.33 -1.66
N ARG A 194 -8.20 -5.32 -1.98
CA ARG A 194 -8.07 -6.54 -1.19
C ARG A 194 -7.64 -6.25 0.26
N PHE A 195 -6.75 -5.28 0.43
CA PHE A 195 -6.28 -4.89 1.76
C PHE A 195 -7.39 -4.23 2.60
N SER A 196 -8.23 -3.40 1.98
CA SER A 196 -9.39 -2.82 2.64
C SER A 196 -10.37 -3.90 3.07
N ASP A 197 -10.68 -4.85 2.17
CA ASP A 197 -11.56 -5.99 2.48
C ASP A 197 -10.98 -6.86 3.61
N TYR A 198 -9.65 -7.07 3.61
CA TYR A 198 -8.96 -7.78 4.69
C TYR A 198 -9.15 -7.05 6.03
N LEU A 199 -8.94 -5.74 6.08
CA LEU A 199 -9.11 -4.95 7.32
C LEU A 199 -10.55 -4.96 7.83
N GLU A 200 -11.55 -4.89 6.92
CA GLU A 200 -12.98 -4.97 7.28
C GLU A 200 -13.37 -6.32 7.86
N ASN A 201 -12.81 -7.41 7.34
CA ASN A 201 -13.11 -8.76 7.79
C ASN A 201 -12.38 -9.17 9.08
N ALA A 202 -11.30 -8.47 9.43
CA ALA A 202 -10.47 -8.76 10.58
C ALA A 202 -10.79 -7.88 11.81
N ALA A 203 -11.65 -6.85 11.64
CA ALA A 203 -12.12 -5.96 12.70
C ALA A 203 -13.34 -6.56 13.43
#